data_ac4e17fade30d0a2178d8f98e411c3cd
#
_entry.id   ac4e17fade30d0a2178d8f98e411c3cd
#
_cell.length_a   1.000
_cell.length_b   1.000
_cell.length_c   1.000
_cell.angle_alpha   90.00
_cell.angle_beta   90.00
_cell.angle_gamma   90.00
#
_symmetry.space_group_name_H-M   'P 1'
#
loop_
_entity.id
_entity.type
_entity.pdbx_description
1 polymer ?
#
loop_
_entity_poly.entity_id
_entity_poly.type
_entity_poly.pdbx_seq_one_letter_code
_entity_poly.pdbx_strand_id
1 'polypeptide(L)'
;ATSIQDSFLSVILKYRCQILFTTRSRLDGHSCMLLEEISDKTTLLQLAGKFFSDTEEKSDVIEQIIEAVHAHTLAVELASRLLETGILEPEMLLKKLLEENVALDATDKINIIKDGQSSKETYYGHIHTLFSLYQLSETQQDVMRCLCLIPLTGIPARRFAAWLNLPDLNAVNDLIEMGFIQP
;
A
#
# COMPACT_ATOMS: atom_id res chain seq x y z
N ALA A 1 -22.76 -13.97 4.91
CA ALA A 1 -21.96 -14.37 6.06
C ALA A 1 -21.25 -15.66 5.72
N THR A 2 -19.95 -15.72 6.04
CA THR A 2 -19.08 -16.82 5.62
C THR A 2 -18.75 -17.67 6.84
N SER A 3 -19.00 -18.97 6.78
CA SER A 3 -18.57 -19.91 7.83
C SER A 3 -17.12 -20.34 7.56
N ILE A 4 -16.35 -20.54 8.63
CA ILE A 4 -15.01 -21.14 8.52
C ILE A 4 -15.16 -22.61 8.16
N GLN A 5 -14.85 -22.98 6.92
CA GLN A 5 -14.91 -24.37 6.45
C GLN A 5 -13.53 -25.04 6.44
N ASP A 6 -12.48 -24.35 6.86
CA ASP A 6 -11.13 -24.90 6.92
C ASP A 6 -10.99 -25.89 8.08
N SER A 7 -10.58 -27.10 7.76
CA SER A 7 -10.42 -28.20 8.73
C SER A 7 -9.33 -27.89 9.76
N PHE A 8 -8.26 -27.20 9.39
CA PHE A 8 -7.17 -26.81 10.26
C PHE A 8 -7.63 -25.77 11.29
N LEU A 9 -8.36 -24.74 10.86
CA LEU A 9 -8.94 -23.73 11.75
C LEU A 9 -9.96 -24.38 12.71
N SER A 10 -10.75 -25.33 12.26
CA SER A 10 -11.69 -26.05 13.11
C SER A 10 -11.02 -26.86 14.23
N VAL A 11 -9.79 -27.32 14.01
CA VAL A 11 -8.96 -27.98 15.05
C VAL A 11 -8.39 -26.95 16.01
N ILE A 12 -7.84 -25.84 15.51
CA ILE A 12 -7.25 -24.79 16.35
C ILE A 12 -8.31 -24.19 17.29
N LEU A 13 -9.51 -23.95 16.81
CA LEU A 13 -10.63 -23.39 17.60
C LEU A 13 -11.06 -24.29 18.78
N LYS A 14 -10.64 -25.55 18.81
CA LYS A 14 -10.90 -26.47 19.96
C LYS A 14 -9.94 -26.26 21.13
N TYR A 15 -8.80 -25.57 20.90
CA TYR A 15 -7.86 -25.29 21.97
C TYR A 15 -8.37 -24.16 22.87
N ARG A 16 -8.07 -24.25 24.19
CA ARG A 16 -8.38 -23.20 25.16
C ARG A 16 -7.36 -22.06 25.08
N CYS A 17 -7.32 -21.38 23.94
CA CYS A 17 -6.44 -20.23 23.72
C CYS A 17 -7.23 -19.09 23.07
N GLN A 18 -6.77 -17.88 23.26
CA GLN A 18 -7.27 -16.72 22.50
C GLN A 18 -6.62 -16.75 21.12
N ILE A 19 -7.43 -16.68 20.09
CA ILE A 19 -6.97 -16.68 18.69
C ILE A 19 -7.42 -15.38 18.08
N LEU A 20 -6.47 -14.62 17.54
CA LEU A 20 -6.73 -13.44 16.74
C LEU A 20 -6.36 -13.78 15.29
N PHE A 21 -7.26 -13.50 14.37
CA PHE A 21 -6.98 -13.62 12.94
C PHE A 21 -7.59 -12.46 12.17
N THR A 22 -6.95 -12.10 11.06
CA THR A 22 -7.43 -11.04 10.17
C THR A 22 -8.15 -11.66 8.99
N THR A 23 -9.25 -11.04 8.58
CA THR A 23 -10.05 -11.47 7.43
C THR A 23 -10.67 -10.27 6.73
N ARG A 24 -10.90 -10.38 5.43
CA ARG A 24 -11.62 -9.38 4.64
C ARG A 24 -13.14 -9.58 4.67
N SER A 25 -13.61 -10.69 5.24
CA SER A 25 -15.03 -11.03 5.31
C SER A 25 -15.47 -11.17 6.75
N ARG A 26 -16.68 -10.74 7.04
CA ARG A 26 -17.29 -10.96 8.35
C ARG A 26 -17.57 -12.45 8.56
N LEU A 27 -17.14 -12.97 9.69
CA LEU A 27 -17.32 -14.37 10.05
C LEU A 27 -18.47 -14.51 11.05
N ASP A 28 -19.40 -15.42 10.75
CA ASP A 28 -20.52 -15.71 11.65
C ASP A 28 -20.06 -16.46 12.90
N GLY A 29 -20.66 -16.13 14.04
CA GLY A 29 -20.39 -16.79 15.31
C GLY A 29 -19.08 -16.37 15.99
N HIS A 30 -18.38 -15.37 15.46
CA HIS A 30 -17.14 -14.84 16.04
C HIS A 30 -17.28 -13.36 16.37
N SER A 31 -16.57 -12.93 17.43
CA SER A 31 -16.44 -11.51 17.74
C SER A 31 -15.52 -10.87 16.69
N CYS A 32 -16.05 -9.91 15.94
CA CYS A 32 -15.30 -9.20 14.89
C CYS A 32 -15.11 -7.75 15.32
N MET A 33 -13.87 -7.28 15.21
CA MET A 33 -13.53 -5.86 15.29
C MET A 33 -13.28 -5.35 13.88
N LEU A 34 -14.06 -4.38 13.45
CA LEU A 34 -13.82 -3.71 12.17
C LEU A 34 -12.64 -2.77 12.34
N LEU A 35 -11.65 -2.91 11.47
CA LEU A 35 -10.58 -1.93 11.33
C LEU A 35 -11.03 -0.91 10.28
N GLU A 36 -11.27 0.31 10.75
CA GLU A 36 -11.59 1.44 9.88
C GLU A 36 -10.32 2.06 9.32
N GLU A 37 -10.45 2.77 8.22
CA GLU A 37 -9.37 3.55 7.63
C GLU A 37 -8.98 4.71 8.57
N ILE A 38 -7.70 5.07 8.58
CA ILE A 38 -7.22 6.22 9.34
C ILE A 38 -7.75 7.48 8.64
N SER A 39 -8.73 8.15 9.25
CA SER A 39 -9.32 9.39 8.74
C SER A 39 -8.80 10.65 9.45
N ASP A 40 -8.09 10.47 10.56
CA ASP A 40 -7.52 11.58 11.33
C ASP A 40 -6.29 12.18 10.64
N LYS A 41 -6.39 13.45 10.24
CA LYS A 41 -5.31 14.17 9.55
C LYS A 41 -4.01 14.21 10.35
N THR A 42 -4.09 14.38 11.67
CA THR A 42 -2.92 14.46 12.54
C THR A 42 -2.14 13.12 12.49
N THR A 43 -2.86 12.03 12.56
CA THR A 43 -2.26 10.68 12.45
C THR A 43 -1.64 10.45 11.07
N LEU A 44 -2.27 10.93 9.99
CA LEU A 44 -1.73 10.82 8.64
C LEU A 44 -0.49 11.71 8.43
N LEU A 45 -0.44 12.91 9.02
CA LEU A 45 0.77 13.74 9.04
C LEU A 45 1.90 13.07 9.82
N GLN A 46 1.60 12.47 10.98
CA GLN A 46 2.59 11.68 11.71
C GLN A 46 3.09 10.48 10.92
N LEU A 47 2.21 9.84 10.13
CA LEU A 47 2.60 8.77 9.21
C LEU A 47 3.55 9.31 8.13
N ALA A 48 3.22 10.44 7.51
CA ALA A 48 4.07 11.10 6.51
C ALA A 48 5.44 11.44 7.11
N GLY A 49 5.50 12.01 8.30
CA GLY A 49 6.73 12.37 9.02
C GLY A 49 7.64 11.19 9.39
N LYS A 50 7.15 9.95 9.33
CA LYS A 50 8.01 8.76 9.47
C LYS A 50 8.88 8.50 8.23
N PHE A 51 8.48 9.01 7.08
CA PHE A 51 9.08 8.71 5.78
C PHE A 51 9.58 9.94 5.04
N PHE A 52 9.19 11.15 5.46
CA PHE A 52 9.64 12.41 4.87
C PHE A 52 10.08 13.37 5.97
N SER A 53 11.36 13.71 6.00
CA SER A 53 12.01 14.49 7.06
C SER A 53 11.46 15.91 7.17
N ASP A 54 11.12 16.56 6.07
CA ASP A 54 10.67 17.96 6.04
C ASP A 54 9.16 18.12 6.20
N THR A 55 8.45 17.10 6.68
CA THR A 55 6.99 17.10 6.85
C THR A 55 6.50 18.25 7.74
N GLU A 56 7.24 18.59 8.80
CA GLU A 56 6.85 19.68 9.70
C GLU A 56 6.97 21.07 9.03
N GLU A 57 8.03 21.28 8.26
CA GLU A 57 8.27 22.57 7.56
C GLU A 57 7.29 22.76 6.40
N LYS A 58 6.87 21.68 5.75
CA LYS A 58 5.99 21.67 4.57
C LYS A 58 4.59 21.12 4.88
N SER A 59 4.15 21.20 6.14
CA SER A 59 2.90 20.58 6.59
C SER A 59 1.68 20.97 5.77
N ASP A 60 1.56 22.22 5.35
CA ASP A 60 0.42 22.73 4.56
C ASP A 60 0.30 22.02 3.19
N VAL A 61 1.43 21.77 2.55
CA VAL A 61 1.45 21.07 1.23
C VAL A 61 1.26 19.57 1.42
N ILE A 62 1.83 19.00 2.49
CA ILE A 62 1.64 17.59 2.82
C ILE A 62 0.18 17.29 3.16
N GLU A 63 -0.51 18.17 3.87
CA GLU A 63 -1.96 18.04 4.10
C GLU A 63 -2.75 18.02 2.79
N GLN A 64 -2.41 18.89 1.85
CA GLN A 64 -3.04 18.91 0.53
C GLN A 64 -2.74 17.62 -0.28
N ILE A 65 -1.54 17.06 -0.16
CA ILE A 65 -1.19 15.76 -0.77
C ILE A 65 -2.04 14.65 -0.13
N ILE A 66 -2.18 14.63 1.20
CA ILE A 66 -3.02 13.67 1.92
C ILE A 66 -4.49 13.76 1.43
N GLU A 67 -5.01 14.97 1.25
CA GLU A 67 -6.35 15.18 0.69
C GLU A 67 -6.45 14.71 -0.76
N ALA A 68 -5.45 15.03 -1.60
CA ALA A 68 -5.42 14.63 -3.01
C ALA A 68 -5.42 13.11 -3.19
N VAL A 69 -4.81 12.36 -2.27
CA VAL A 69 -4.82 10.88 -2.27
C VAL A 69 -5.95 10.29 -1.40
N HIS A 70 -6.96 11.10 -1.06
CA HIS A 70 -8.16 10.71 -0.30
C HIS A 70 -7.83 10.04 1.06
N ALA A 71 -6.79 10.50 1.74
CA ALA A 71 -6.33 9.98 3.03
C ALA A 71 -5.97 8.47 3.02
N HIS A 72 -5.70 7.90 1.84
CA HIS A 72 -5.34 6.49 1.73
C HIS A 72 -3.93 6.24 2.28
N THR A 73 -3.80 5.48 3.37
CA THR A 73 -2.55 5.31 4.13
C THR A 73 -1.36 4.85 3.29
N LEU A 74 -1.55 3.87 2.40
CA LEU A 74 -0.49 3.40 1.51
C LEU A 74 -0.06 4.50 0.52
N ALA A 75 -1.01 5.28 -0.03
CA ALA A 75 -0.67 6.37 -0.94
C ALA A 75 0.08 7.50 -0.21
N VAL A 76 -0.28 7.80 1.04
CA VAL A 76 0.44 8.75 1.89
C VAL A 76 1.87 8.27 2.15
N GLU A 77 2.06 6.99 2.52
CA GLU A 77 3.39 6.41 2.70
C GLU A 77 4.23 6.49 1.43
N LEU A 78 3.70 6.05 0.29
CA LEU A 78 4.41 6.08 -0.99
C LEU A 78 4.77 7.50 -1.42
N ALA A 79 3.85 8.47 -1.27
CA ALA A 79 4.10 9.87 -1.55
C ALA A 79 5.24 10.41 -0.68
N SER A 80 5.20 10.14 0.62
CA SER A 80 6.21 10.60 1.57
C SER A 80 7.60 10.02 1.27
N ARG A 81 7.69 8.73 0.99
CA ARG A 81 8.93 8.08 0.57
C ARG A 81 9.46 8.65 -0.76
N LEU A 82 8.58 8.94 -1.72
CA LEU A 82 8.97 9.57 -2.98
C LEU A 82 9.55 10.96 -2.74
N LEU A 83 8.96 11.75 -1.86
CA LEU A 83 9.48 13.07 -1.49
C LEU A 83 10.84 12.98 -0.81
N GLU A 84 11.06 12.00 0.07
CA GLU A 84 12.35 11.78 0.74
C GLU A 84 13.49 11.47 -0.26
N THR A 85 13.18 10.90 -1.43
CA THR A 85 14.20 10.70 -2.48
C THR A 85 14.72 12.00 -3.08
N GLY A 86 14.05 13.13 -2.87
CA GLY A 86 14.41 14.43 -3.45
C GLY A 86 14.21 14.53 -4.97
N ILE A 87 13.59 13.53 -5.61
CA ILE A 87 13.31 13.52 -7.05
C ILE A 87 12.26 14.58 -7.40
N LEU A 88 11.30 14.81 -6.49
CA LEU A 88 10.21 15.76 -6.67
C LEU A 88 10.04 16.64 -5.44
N GLU A 89 9.80 17.92 -5.67
CA GLU A 89 9.33 18.82 -4.62
C GLU A 89 7.84 18.57 -4.30
N PRO A 90 7.40 18.79 -3.04
CA PRO A 90 6.01 18.54 -2.63
C PRO A 90 4.97 19.24 -3.48
N GLU A 91 5.23 20.48 -3.89
CA GLU A 91 4.32 21.28 -4.74
C GLU A 91 4.17 20.66 -6.13
N MET A 92 5.28 20.10 -6.68
CA MET A 92 5.24 19.41 -7.97
C MET A 92 4.49 18.08 -7.88
N LEU A 93 4.67 17.34 -6.79
CA LEU A 93 3.93 16.11 -6.56
C LEU A 93 2.42 16.39 -6.43
N LEU A 94 2.06 17.38 -5.60
CA LEU A 94 0.67 17.82 -5.45
C LEU A 94 0.03 18.17 -6.80
N LYS A 95 0.73 18.98 -7.61
CA LYS A 95 0.25 19.36 -8.95
C LYS A 95 -0.04 18.14 -9.81
N LYS A 96 0.88 17.17 -9.85
CA LYS A 96 0.71 15.94 -10.65
C LYS A 96 -0.47 15.10 -10.15
N LEU A 97 -0.64 14.96 -8.83
CA LEU A 97 -1.77 14.24 -8.26
C LEU A 97 -3.11 14.91 -8.58
N LEU A 98 -3.17 16.24 -8.56
CA LEU A 98 -4.38 16.99 -8.92
C LEU A 98 -4.70 16.92 -10.42
N GLU A 99 -3.69 16.95 -11.29
CA GLU A 99 -3.88 16.78 -12.74
C GLU A 99 -4.44 15.38 -13.06
N GLU A 100 -3.94 14.34 -12.42
CA GLU A 100 -4.44 12.97 -12.55
C GLU A 100 -5.86 12.79 -11.97
N ASN A 101 -6.20 13.45 -10.87
CA ASN A 101 -7.55 13.42 -10.31
C ASN A 101 -8.59 13.87 -11.33
N VAL A 102 -8.32 14.90 -12.10
CA VAL A 102 -9.22 15.40 -13.15
C VAL A 102 -9.37 14.35 -14.26
N ALA A 103 -8.32 13.61 -14.59
CA ALA A 103 -8.36 12.55 -15.60
C ALA A 103 -9.10 11.30 -15.11
N LEU A 104 -8.93 10.94 -13.84
CA LEU A 104 -9.53 9.74 -13.22
C LEU A 104 -11.03 9.87 -12.94
N ASP A 105 -11.51 11.05 -12.62
CA ASP A 105 -12.96 11.29 -12.44
C ASP A 105 -13.79 10.99 -13.71
N ALA A 106 -13.12 10.95 -14.87
CA ALA A 106 -13.76 10.72 -16.14
C ALA A 106 -13.84 9.24 -16.58
N THR A 107 -12.91 8.37 -16.15
CA THR A 107 -12.73 7.05 -16.80
C THR A 107 -12.59 5.84 -15.90
N ASP A 108 -12.04 5.92 -14.69
CA ASP A 108 -11.60 4.72 -13.96
C ASP A 108 -12.22 4.53 -12.57
N LYS A 109 -13.57 4.47 -12.54
CA LYS A 109 -14.27 4.00 -11.34
C LYS A 109 -14.28 2.48 -11.31
N ILE A 110 -13.28 1.87 -10.65
CA ILE A 110 -13.30 0.44 -10.40
C ILE A 110 -14.36 0.13 -9.33
N ASN A 111 -15.30 -0.74 -9.67
CA ASN A 111 -16.26 -1.25 -8.70
C ASN A 111 -15.54 -2.23 -7.77
N ILE A 112 -15.28 -1.82 -6.53
CA ILE A 112 -14.81 -2.71 -5.49
C ILE A 112 -16.02 -3.20 -4.71
N ILE A 113 -16.18 -4.51 -4.63
CA ILE A 113 -17.20 -5.12 -3.78
C ILE A 113 -16.55 -5.38 -2.43
N LYS A 114 -16.85 -4.52 -1.45
CA LYS A 114 -16.43 -4.68 -0.07
C LYS A 114 -17.68 -4.99 0.76
N ASP A 115 -17.70 -6.15 1.42
CA ASP A 115 -18.83 -6.61 2.25
C ASP A 115 -20.23 -6.63 1.57
N GLY A 116 -20.25 -6.89 0.26
CA GLY A 116 -21.49 -6.91 -0.53
C GLY A 116 -22.00 -5.52 -0.94
N GLN A 117 -21.26 -4.46 -0.61
CA GLN A 117 -21.52 -3.11 -1.10
C GLN A 117 -20.53 -2.75 -2.21
N SER A 118 -21.04 -2.28 -3.33
CA SER A 118 -20.22 -1.77 -4.42
C SER A 118 -19.83 -0.33 -4.09
N SER A 119 -18.55 -0.08 -3.79
CA SER A 119 -17.99 1.26 -3.74
C SER A 119 -17.17 1.53 -5.00
N LYS A 120 -17.25 2.76 -5.51
CA LYS A 120 -16.40 3.22 -6.62
C LYS A 120 -15.19 3.92 -5.98
N GLU A 121 -14.05 3.27 -6.00
CA GLU A 121 -12.86 3.84 -5.40
C GLU A 121 -11.86 4.28 -6.47
N THR A 122 -11.38 5.51 -6.36
CA THR A 122 -10.37 6.12 -7.24
C THR A 122 -8.93 5.83 -6.79
N TYR A 123 -8.74 5.06 -5.72
CA TYR A 123 -7.43 4.81 -5.09
C TYR A 123 -6.37 4.25 -6.03
N TYR A 124 -6.76 3.40 -6.98
CA TYR A 124 -5.80 2.76 -7.87
C TYR A 124 -5.09 3.76 -8.79
N GLY A 125 -5.78 4.80 -9.22
CA GLY A 125 -5.18 5.83 -10.06
C GLY A 125 -4.04 6.55 -9.35
N HIS A 126 -4.23 6.99 -8.11
CA HIS A 126 -3.19 7.66 -7.33
C HIS A 126 -2.00 6.74 -7.06
N ILE A 127 -2.26 5.50 -6.68
CA ILE A 127 -1.20 4.50 -6.48
C ILE A 127 -0.44 4.28 -7.79
N HIS A 128 -1.14 4.10 -8.91
CA HIS A 128 -0.50 3.94 -10.22
C HIS A 128 0.36 5.17 -10.59
N THR A 129 -0.15 6.37 -10.38
CA THR A 129 0.59 7.62 -10.63
C THR A 129 1.85 7.68 -9.76
N LEU A 130 1.72 7.42 -8.45
CA LEU A 130 2.88 7.38 -7.56
C LEU A 130 3.92 6.36 -8.03
N PHE A 131 3.51 5.15 -8.40
CA PHE A 131 4.41 4.13 -8.94
C PHE A 131 5.12 4.59 -10.21
N SER A 132 4.43 5.27 -11.12
CA SER A 132 5.02 5.76 -12.37
C SER A 132 6.08 6.86 -12.14
N LEU A 133 5.96 7.63 -11.05
CA LEU A 133 6.88 8.70 -10.69
C LEU A 133 8.23 8.20 -10.15
N TYR A 134 8.28 6.99 -9.62
CA TYR A 134 9.54 6.40 -9.11
C TYR A 134 10.57 6.07 -10.20
N GLN A 135 10.21 6.09 -11.49
CA GLN A 135 11.12 5.83 -12.61
C GLN A 135 11.98 4.56 -12.41
N LEU A 136 11.33 3.46 -12.06
CA LEU A 136 12.01 2.19 -11.84
C LEU A 136 12.85 1.75 -13.04
N SER A 137 14.07 1.29 -12.80
CA SER A 137 14.92 0.66 -13.83
C SER A 137 14.27 -0.61 -14.38
N GLU A 138 14.69 -1.07 -15.57
CA GLU A 138 14.17 -2.33 -16.16
C GLU A 138 14.32 -3.51 -15.20
N THR A 139 15.46 -3.62 -14.51
CA THR A 139 15.70 -4.68 -13.53
C THR A 139 14.71 -4.59 -12.35
N GLN A 140 14.46 -3.40 -11.82
CA GLN A 140 13.48 -3.20 -10.74
C GLN A 140 12.06 -3.52 -11.20
N GLN A 141 11.69 -3.15 -12.43
CA GLN A 141 10.40 -3.50 -13.03
C GLN A 141 10.23 -5.02 -13.16
N ASP A 142 11.27 -5.74 -13.59
CA ASP A 142 11.24 -7.19 -13.70
C ASP A 142 11.13 -7.87 -12.33
N VAL A 143 11.85 -7.36 -11.32
CA VAL A 143 11.69 -7.78 -9.92
C VAL A 143 10.23 -7.61 -9.49
N MET A 144 9.64 -6.43 -9.71
CA MET A 144 8.24 -6.14 -9.35
C MET A 144 7.25 -7.08 -10.06
N ARG A 145 7.44 -7.36 -11.36
CA ARG A 145 6.59 -8.30 -12.11
C ARG A 145 6.66 -9.71 -11.51
N CYS A 146 7.85 -10.13 -11.09
CA CYS A 146 8.05 -11.47 -10.55
C CYS A 146 7.56 -11.62 -9.10
N LEU A 147 7.37 -10.52 -8.36
CA LEU A 147 6.76 -10.55 -7.02
C LEU A 147 5.35 -11.15 -7.03
N CYS A 148 4.60 -10.98 -8.13
CA CYS A 148 3.25 -11.57 -8.28
C CYS A 148 3.25 -13.12 -8.19
N LEU A 149 4.41 -13.76 -8.40
CA LEU A 149 4.57 -15.21 -8.39
C LEU A 149 4.98 -15.75 -7.02
N ILE A 150 5.29 -14.86 -6.07
CA ILE A 150 5.72 -15.23 -4.73
C ILE A 150 4.50 -15.49 -3.84
N PRO A 151 4.51 -16.56 -3.04
CA PRO A 151 3.46 -16.78 -2.06
C PRO A 151 3.46 -15.68 -0.99
N LEU A 152 2.31 -15.41 -0.38
CA LEU A 152 2.15 -14.38 0.65
C LEU A 152 3.06 -14.57 1.88
N THR A 153 3.57 -15.79 2.08
CA THR A 153 4.56 -16.09 3.14
C THR A 153 5.94 -15.53 2.84
N GLY A 154 6.15 -15.00 1.64
CA GLY A 154 7.45 -14.50 1.19
C GLY A 154 8.47 -15.60 0.88
N ILE A 155 9.63 -15.18 0.42
CA ILE A 155 10.82 -16.02 0.25
C ILE A 155 12.06 -15.21 0.64
N PRO A 156 13.17 -15.86 1.05
CA PRO A 156 14.41 -15.13 1.34
C PRO A 156 14.91 -14.35 0.10
N ALA A 157 15.25 -13.06 0.28
CA ALA A 157 15.68 -12.17 -0.81
C ALA A 157 16.82 -12.75 -1.67
N ARG A 158 17.80 -13.43 -1.04
CA ARG A 158 18.89 -14.10 -1.77
C ARG A 158 18.39 -15.22 -2.69
N ARG A 159 17.38 -15.98 -2.27
CA ARG A 159 16.79 -17.04 -3.09
C ARG A 159 15.99 -16.44 -4.25
N PHE A 160 15.29 -15.35 -4.00
CA PHE A 160 14.56 -14.62 -5.03
C PHE A 160 15.51 -14.04 -6.09
N ALA A 161 16.59 -13.37 -5.65
CA ALA A 161 17.60 -12.84 -6.55
C ALA A 161 18.28 -13.95 -7.39
N ALA A 162 18.60 -15.09 -6.78
CA ALA A 162 19.16 -16.24 -7.50
C ALA A 162 18.17 -16.82 -8.52
N TRP A 163 16.88 -16.85 -8.20
CA TRP A 163 15.84 -17.29 -9.14
C TRP A 163 15.73 -16.39 -10.36
N LEU A 164 15.89 -15.09 -10.18
CA LEU A 164 15.87 -14.09 -11.25
C LEU A 164 17.23 -13.89 -11.94
N ASN A 165 18.28 -14.63 -11.53
CA ASN A 165 19.66 -14.44 -12.00
C ASN A 165 20.15 -12.99 -11.82
N LEU A 166 19.77 -12.33 -10.75
CA LEU A 166 20.28 -11.00 -10.44
C LEU A 166 21.76 -11.07 -10.03
N PRO A 167 22.59 -10.11 -10.44
CA PRO A 167 24.01 -10.10 -10.09
C PRO A 167 24.24 -9.84 -8.60
N ASP A 168 23.32 -9.12 -7.96
CA ASP A 168 23.35 -8.74 -6.56
C ASP A 168 21.94 -8.51 -6.00
N LEU A 169 21.84 -7.95 -4.79
CA LEU A 169 20.57 -7.62 -4.13
C LEU A 169 20.17 -6.14 -4.28
N ASN A 170 20.94 -5.33 -5.00
CA ASN A 170 20.71 -3.88 -5.04
C ASN A 170 19.28 -3.55 -5.49
N ALA A 171 18.83 -4.12 -6.61
CA ALA A 171 17.48 -3.86 -7.11
C ALA A 171 16.37 -4.26 -6.12
N VAL A 172 16.59 -5.31 -5.31
CA VAL A 172 15.64 -5.73 -4.26
C VAL A 172 15.69 -4.77 -3.08
N ASN A 173 16.89 -4.37 -2.64
CA ASN A 173 17.07 -3.45 -1.53
C ASN A 173 16.51 -2.06 -1.86
N ASP A 174 16.76 -1.55 -3.07
CA ASP A 174 16.18 -0.28 -3.53
C ASP A 174 14.65 -0.31 -3.44
N LEU A 175 14.02 -1.41 -3.87
CA LEU A 175 12.57 -1.56 -3.80
C LEU A 175 12.05 -1.68 -2.35
N ILE A 176 12.86 -2.20 -1.42
CA ILE A 176 12.56 -2.19 0.02
C ILE A 176 12.62 -0.76 0.56
N GLU A 177 13.68 0.00 0.23
CA GLU A 177 13.85 1.40 0.64
C GLU A 177 12.72 2.28 0.09
N MET A 178 12.33 2.07 -1.16
CA MET A 178 11.19 2.76 -1.78
C MET A 178 9.83 2.34 -1.19
N GLY A 179 9.77 1.29 -0.37
CA GLY A 179 8.54 0.80 0.27
C GLY A 179 7.68 -0.14 -0.58
N PHE A 180 8.17 -0.60 -1.73
CA PHE A 180 7.45 -1.55 -2.59
C PHE A 180 7.49 -2.98 -2.07
N ILE A 181 8.53 -3.33 -1.33
CA ILE A 181 8.75 -4.66 -0.73
C ILE A 181 8.89 -4.47 0.78
N GLN A 182 8.23 -5.32 1.54
CA GLN A 182 8.44 -5.42 2.98
C GLN A 182 9.40 -6.60 3.26
N PRO A 183 10.44 -6.38 4.10
CA PRO A 183 11.40 -7.41 4.44
C PRO A 183 10.82 -8.51 5.34
#